data_ed3aa4bd038294d1fcc8c11295b82178
#
_entry.id   ed3aa4bd038294d1fcc8c11295b82178
#
_cell.length_a   1.000
_cell.length_b   1.000
_cell.length_c   1.000
_cell.angle_alpha   90.00
_cell.angle_beta   90.00
_cell.angle_gamma   90.00
#
_symmetry.space_group_name_H-M   'P 1'
#
loop_
_entity.id
_entity.type
_entity.pdbx_description
1 polymer ?
#
loop_
_entity_poly.entity_id
_entity_poly.type
_entity_poly.pdbx_seq_one_letter_code
_entity_poly.pdbx_strand_id
1 'polypeptide(L)'
;AEWRDNALEKLMAAARERRARRHIGRLRTPKISPSVRQQQTVREFVAIEKKDLYAFPAPSVRLLQQFFKLTPAEARVAQFMARAETIEDAACALSIRLWTARSHLAAIFEKTATARQAELVALLSRLVHLSQSRAAATALSTQN
;
A
#
# COMPACT_ATOMS: atom_id res chain seq x y z
N ALA A 1 2.01 -28.84 43.44
CA ALA A 1 2.49 -29.40 42.13
C ALA A 1 1.35 -29.67 41.17
N GLU A 2 0.16 -30.07 41.61
CA GLU A 2 -1.00 -30.42 40.75
C GLU A 2 -1.55 -29.29 39.87
N TRP A 3 -1.46 -28.04 40.29
CA TRP A 3 -1.98 -26.92 39.51
C TRP A 3 -1.10 -26.56 38.31
N ARG A 4 0.19 -26.86 38.33
CA ARG A 4 1.11 -26.65 37.18
C ARG A 4 0.84 -27.65 36.07
N ASP A 5 0.57 -28.88 36.40
CA ASP A 5 0.30 -29.94 35.43
C ASP A 5 -1.03 -29.70 34.72
N ASN A 6 -2.06 -29.22 35.46
CA ASN A 6 -3.36 -28.86 34.90
C ASN A 6 -3.29 -27.65 33.95
N ALA A 7 -2.42 -26.66 34.23
CA ALA A 7 -2.21 -25.51 33.36
C ALA A 7 -1.50 -25.89 32.04
N LEU A 8 -0.52 -26.80 32.14
CA LEU A 8 0.21 -27.33 30.96
C LEU A 8 -0.70 -28.18 30.09
N GLU A 9 -1.55 -29.04 30.69
CA GLU A 9 -2.53 -29.83 29.94
C GLU A 9 -3.55 -28.94 29.18
N LYS A 10 -4.06 -27.90 29.85
CA LYS A 10 -4.98 -26.93 29.20
C LYS A 10 -4.31 -26.18 28.02
N LEU A 11 -3.05 -25.78 28.17
CA LEU A 11 -2.28 -25.16 27.12
C LEU A 11 -2.02 -26.11 25.94
N MET A 12 -1.70 -27.38 26.25
CA MET A 12 -1.48 -28.40 25.21
C MET A 12 -2.79 -28.78 24.52
N ALA A 13 -3.91 -28.86 25.24
CA ALA A 13 -5.23 -29.08 24.65
C ALA A 13 -5.64 -27.91 23.73
N ALA A 14 -5.45 -26.67 24.16
CA ALA A 14 -5.71 -25.49 23.33
C ALA A 14 -4.81 -25.42 22.07
N ALA A 15 -3.55 -25.85 22.19
CA ALA A 15 -2.64 -25.93 21.05
C ALA A 15 -3.05 -27.04 20.04
N ARG A 16 -3.52 -28.18 20.53
CA ARG A 16 -4.07 -29.28 19.71
C ARG A 16 -5.35 -28.84 18.99
N GLU A 17 -6.21 -28.11 19.67
CA GLU A 17 -7.46 -27.60 19.08
C GLU A 17 -7.19 -26.52 18.00
N ARG A 18 -6.22 -25.63 18.20
CA ARG A 18 -5.77 -24.67 17.16
C ARG A 18 -5.15 -25.37 15.97
N ARG A 19 -4.45 -26.47 16.19
CA ARG A 19 -3.86 -27.28 15.10
C ARG A 19 -4.95 -28.06 14.33
N ALA A 20 -5.98 -28.56 15.01
CA ALA A 20 -7.14 -29.22 14.40
C ALA A 20 -7.96 -28.22 13.57
N ARG A 21 -8.18 -27.00 14.08
CA ARG A 21 -8.89 -25.93 13.32
C ARG A 21 -8.15 -25.51 12.05
N ARG A 22 -6.82 -25.52 12.03
CA ARG A 22 -6.04 -25.28 10.80
C ARG A 22 -6.17 -26.41 9.78
N HIS A 23 -6.46 -27.64 10.24
CA HIS A 23 -6.65 -28.77 9.35
C HIS A 23 -8.05 -28.84 8.74
N ILE A 24 -9.07 -28.33 9.46
CA ILE A 24 -10.45 -28.24 8.98
C ILE A 24 -10.62 -27.11 7.95
N GLY A 25 -9.77 -26.09 7.97
CA GLY A 25 -9.74 -25.02 6.97
C GLY A 25 -9.31 -25.46 5.56
N ARG A 26 -8.91 -26.72 5.37
CA ARG A 26 -8.79 -27.38 4.08
C ARG A 26 -10.02 -28.22 3.77
N LEU A 27 -11.20 -27.67 3.91
CA LEU A 27 -12.33 -28.18 3.18
C LEU A 27 -12.00 -28.01 1.70
N ARG A 28 -11.71 -29.14 1.08
CA ARG A 28 -11.66 -29.36 -0.36
C ARG A 28 -12.83 -28.64 -0.99
N THR A 29 -12.65 -27.39 -1.38
CA THR A 29 -13.55 -26.79 -2.36
C THR A 29 -13.56 -27.72 -3.56
N PRO A 30 -14.72 -28.12 -4.07
CA PRO A 30 -14.77 -28.96 -5.27
C PRO A 30 -13.90 -28.26 -6.32
N LYS A 31 -13.00 -28.99 -6.93
CA LYS A 31 -12.25 -28.56 -8.10
C LYS A 31 -13.23 -28.37 -9.25
N ILE A 32 -13.98 -27.28 -9.22
CA ILE A 32 -14.55 -26.72 -10.43
C ILE A 32 -13.34 -26.08 -11.10
N SER A 33 -12.78 -26.77 -12.07
CA SER A 33 -11.77 -26.20 -12.93
C SER A 33 -12.47 -25.10 -13.74
N PRO A 34 -12.34 -23.83 -13.39
CA PRO A 34 -12.80 -22.79 -14.30
C PRO A 34 -11.94 -22.95 -15.55
N SER A 35 -12.56 -22.96 -16.71
CA SER A 35 -11.83 -23.01 -17.97
C SER A 35 -10.76 -21.92 -17.95
N VAL A 36 -9.61 -22.17 -18.56
CA VAL A 36 -8.47 -21.23 -18.61
C VAL A 36 -8.94 -19.80 -18.99
N ARG A 37 -9.98 -19.72 -19.81
CA ARG A 37 -10.65 -18.46 -20.18
C ARG A 37 -11.30 -17.72 -18.99
N GLN A 38 -11.96 -18.43 -18.09
CA GLN A 38 -12.59 -17.81 -16.90
C GLN A 38 -11.53 -17.36 -15.88
N GLN A 39 -10.43 -18.11 -15.75
CA GLN A 39 -9.32 -17.69 -14.88
C GLN A 39 -8.61 -16.45 -15.41
N GLN A 40 -8.50 -16.30 -16.71
CA GLN A 40 -7.93 -15.14 -17.35
C GLN A 40 -8.82 -13.92 -17.17
N THR A 41 -10.13 -14.07 -17.37
CA THR A 41 -11.12 -12.98 -17.18
C THR A 41 -11.17 -12.51 -15.71
N VAL A 42 -11.13 -13.45 -14.75
CA VAL A 42 -11.11 -13.08 -13.31
C VAL A 42 -9.79 -12.39 -12.94
N ARG A 43 -8.67 -12.83 -13.47
CA ARG A 43 -7.37 -12.16 -13.24
C ARG A 43 -7.33 -10.78 -13.85
N GLU A 44 -7.87 -10.60 -15.05
CA GLU A 44 -7.97 -9.28 -15.70
C GLU A 44 -8.94 -8.37 -14.95
N PHE A 45 -10.09 -8.88 -14.51
CA PHE A 45 -11.07 -8.12 -13.74
C PHE A 45 -10.50 -7.67 -12.39
N VAL A 46 -9.85 -8.56 -11.65
CA VAL A 46 -9.19 -8.23 -10.38
C VAL A 46 -8.00 -7.28 -10.59
N ALA A 47 -7.28 -7.40 -11.71
CA ALA A 47 -6.19 -6.48 -12.03
C ALA A 47 -6.71 -5.07 -12.40
N ILE A 48 -7.84 -4.98 -13.10
CA ILE A 48 -8.51 -3.72 -13.42
C ILE A 48 -9.06 -3.07 -12.16
N GLU A 49 -9.75 -3.80 -11.29
CA GLU A 49 -10.25 -3.26 -10.02
C GLU A 49 -9.13 -2.77 -9.08
N LYS A 50 -8.03 -3.51 -8.98
CA LYS A 50 -6.88 -3.04 -8.20
C LYS A 50 -6.25 -1.79 -8.78
N LYS A 51 -6.15 -1.70 -10.10
CA LYS A 51 -5.55 -0.56 -10.77
C LYS A 51 -6.44 0.69 -10.68
N ASP A 52 -7.76 0.54 -10.77
CA ASP A 52 -8.71 1.65 -10.73
C ASP A 52 -9.07 2.08 -9.29
N LEU A 53 -9.15 1.15 -8.35
CA LEU A 53 -9.38 1.44 -6.93
C LEU A 53 -8.16 2.11 -6.26
N TYR A 54 -6.96 1.89 -6.75
CA TYR A 54 -5.72 2.47 -6.24
C TYR A 54 -5.05 3.43 -7.22
N ALA A 55 -5.72 3.79 -8.31
CA ALA A 55 -5.29 4.87 -9.19
C ALA A 55 -5.49 6.23 -8.52
N PHE A 56 -4.98 6.38 -7.30
CA PHE A 56 -4.72 7.72 -6.77
C PHE A 56 -3.69 8.36 -7.69
N PRO A 57 -4.02 9.44 -8.41
CA PRO A 57 -3.03 10.11 -9.21
C PRO A 57 -1.92 10.58 -8.27
N ALA A 58 -0.74 10.00 -8.43
CA ALA A 58 0.41 10.42 -7.63
C ALA A 58 0.75 11.87 -8.00
N PRO A 59 1.10 12.71 -7.01
CA PRO A 59 1.51 14.08 -7.28
C PRO A 59 2.78 14.09 -8.14
N SER A 60 2.91 15.08 -9.02
CA SER A 60 4.11 15.19 -9.85
C SER A 60 5.36 15.48 -9.01
N VAL A 61 6.52 15.00 -9.47
CA VAL A 61 7.81 15.26 -8.79
C VAL A 61 8.03 16.76 -8.58
N ARG A 62 7.70 17.57 -9.58
CA ARG A 62 7.78 19.04 -9.50
C ARG A 62 6.96 19.61 -8.37
N LEU A 63 5.74 19.14 -8.22
CA LEU A 63 4.81 19.61 -7.18
C LEU A 63 5.37 19.30 -5.78
N LEU A 64 5.87 18.08 -5.60
CA LEU A 64 6.48 17.63 -4.34
C LEU A 64 7.74 18.43 -3.99
N GLN A 65 8.57 18.73 -4.97
CA GLN A 65 9.76 19.56 -4.77
C GLN A 65 9.41 21.02 -4.39
N GLN A 66 8.41 21.58 -5.04
CA GLN A 66 7.98 22.96 -4.76
C GLN A 66 7.35 23.13 -3.38
N PHE A 67 6.45 22.22 -3.00
CA PHE A 67 5.70 22.34 -1.75
C PHE A 67 6.50 21.88 -0.52
N PHE A 68 7.22 20.77 -0.63
CA PHE A 68 7.89 20.16 0.53
C PHE A 68 9.42 20.23 0.47
N LYS A 69 9.99 20.90 -0.54
CA LYS A 69 11.45 21.00 -0.72
C LYS A 69 12.13 19.61 -0.79
N LEU A 70 11.43 18.63 -1.34
CA LEU A 70 11.98 17.29 -1.52
C LEU A 70 13.05 17.30 -2.63
N THR A 71 14.07 16.47 -2.44
CA THR A 71 15.02 16.18 -3.52
C THR A 71 14.36 15.33 -4.61
N PRO A 72 14.90 15.26 -5.84
CA PRO A 72 14.34 14.42 -6.89
C PRO A 72 14.20 12.94 -6.49
N ALA A 73 15.14 12.40 -5.73
CA ALA A 73 15.10 11.02 -5.23
C ALA A 73 13.99 10.82 -4.18
N GLU A 74 13.89 11.72 -3.21
CA GLU A 74 12.82 11.71 -2.21
C GLU A 74 11.43 11.86 -2.85
N ALA A 75 11.28 12.76 -3.83
CA ALA A 75 10.02 12.95 -4.53
C ALA A 75 9.58 11.71 -5.30
N ARG A 76 10.51 10.95 -5.88
CA ARG A 76 10.21 9.65 -6.51
C ARG A 76 9.74 8.62 -5.49
N VAL A 77 10.41 8.49 -4.35
CA VAL A 77 9.96 7.60 -3.26
C VAL A 77 8.58 8.02 -2.76
N ALA A 78 8.33 9.32 -2.57
CA ALA A 78 7.03 9.84 -2.17
C ALA A 78 5.90 9.51 -3.16
N GLN A 79 6.18 9.46 -4.47
CA GLN A 79 5.21 9.04 -5.48
C GLN A 79 4.78 7.57 -5.32
N PHE A 80 5.70 6.66 -4.97
CA PHE A 80 5.37 5.27 -4.67
C PHE A 80 4.52 5.17 -3.40
N MET A 81 4.88 5.93 -2.37
CA MET A 81 4.09 5.98 -1.14
C MET A 81 2.67 6.52 -1.40
N ALA A 82 2.51 7.52 -2.27
CA ALA A 82 1.21 8.06 -2.64
C ALA A 82 0.28 7.03 -3.30
N ARG A 83 0.84 6.03 -3.96
CA ARG A 83 0.10 4.91 -4.56
C ARG A 83 -0.19 3.77 -3.58
N ALA A 84 0.09 3.98 -2.30
CA ALA A 84 0.00 2.96 -1.25
C ALA A 84 0.84 1.69 -1.53
N GLU A 85 1.92 1.85 -2.29
CA GLU A 85 2.91 0.79 -2.53
C GLU A 85 3.83 0.64 -1.31
N THR A 86 4.48 -0.51 -1.19
CA THR A 86 5.43 -0.75 -0.09
C THR A 86 6.76 -0.06 -0.34
N ILE A 87 7.54 0.17 0.71
CA ILE A 87 8.88 0.75 0.57
C ILE A 87 9.83 -0.22 -0.15
N GLU A 88 9.58 -1.52 -0.03
CA GLU A 88 10.29 -2.58 -0.73
C GLU A 88 10.04 -2.50 -2.25
N ASP A 89 8.77 -2.30 -2.66
CA ASP A 89 8.41 -2.12 -4.06
C ASP A 89 9.04 -0.85 -4.64
N ALA A 90 9.02 0.24 -3.88
CA ALA A 90 9.68 1.49 -4.25
C ALA A 90 11.20 1.32 -4.43
N ALA A 91 11.86 0.60 -3.53
CA ALA A 91 13.29 0.32 -3.61
C ALA A 91 13.64 -0.50 -4.86
N CYS A 92 12.84 -1.52 -5.15
CA CYS A 92 12.99 -2.37 -6.33
C CYS A 92 12.80 -1.56 -7.62
N ALA A 93 11.69 -0.81 -7.73
CA ALA A 93 11.35 -0.03 -8.91
C ALA A 93 12.36 1.11 -9.20
N LEU A 94 12.94 1.70 -8.16
CA LEU A 94 13.95 2.75 -8.27
C LEU A 94 15.37 2.21 -8.38
N SER A 95 15.57 0.89 -8.32
CA SER A 95 16.87 0.23 -8.33
C SER A 95 17.81 0.74 -7.23
N ILE A 96 17.28 1.00 -6.06
CA ILE A 96 18.05 1.42 -4.88
C ILE A 96 17.96 0.37 -3.77
N ARG A 97 18.90 0.42 -2.83
CA ARG A 97 18.86 -0.48 -1.68
C ARG A 97 17.74 -0.09 -0.73
N LEU A 98 17.14 -1.08 -0.08
CA LEU A 98 16.04 -0.88 0.87
C LEU A 98 16.40 0.12 1.99
N TRP A 99 17.63 0.06 2.53
CA TRP A 99 18.07 1.01 3.55
C TRP A 99 18.11 2.45 3.00
N THR A 100 18.50 2.64 1.72
CA THR A 100 18.47 3.96 1.06
C THR A 100 17.05 4.47 0.91
N ALA A 101 16.11 3.61 0.49
CA ALA A 101 14.70 3.96 0.40
C ALA A 101 14.12 4.35 1.75
N ARG A 102 14.48 3.64 2.82
CA ARG A 102 14.08 3.97 4.19
C ARG A 102 14.66 5.30 4.67
N SER A 103 15.91 5.60 4.34
CA SER A 103 16.54 6.90 4.64
C SER A 103 15.81 8.04 3.91
N HIS A 104 15.46 7.86 2.64
CA HIS A 104 14.65 8.84 1.90
C HIS A 104 13.26 9.00 2.53
N LEU A 105 12.62 7.92 2.94
CA LEU A 105 11.31 7.98 3.59
C LEU A 105 11.37 8.74 4.93
N ALA A 106 12.41 8.53 5.72
CA ALA A 106 12.63 9.29 6.97
C ALA A 106 12.78 10.80 6.69
N ALA A 107 13.57 11.18 5.68
CA ALA A 107 13.71 12.58 5.27
C ALA A 107 12.38 13.16 4.72
N ILE A 108 11.57 12.36 4.03
CA ILE A 108 10.23 12.77 3.58
C ILE A 108 9.33 13.06 4.77
N PHE A 109 9.28 12.19 5.78
CA PHE A 109 8.49 12.41 6.99
C PHE A 109 8.88 13.70 7.70
N GLU A 110 10.16 13.97 7.85
CA GLU A 110 10.67 15.18 8.44
C GLU A 110 10.22 16.44 7.65
N LYS A 111 10.41 16.44 6.33
CA LYS A 111 10.08 17.58 5.45
C LYS A 111 8.58 17.80 5.27
N THR A 112 7.77 16.77 5.40
CA THR A 112 6.31 16.85 5.31
C THR A 112 5.63 17.00 6.66
N ALA A 113 6.38 17.00 7.75
CA ALA A 113 5.88 17.01 9.12
C ALA A 113 4.84 15.91 9.40
N THR A 114 5.08 14.71 8.86
CA THR A 114 4.24 13.53 9.08
C THR A 114 5.01 12.47 9.86
N ALA A 115 4.33 11.70 10.70
CA ALA A 115 4.95 10.67 11.52
C ALA A 115 4.67 9.24 11.02
N ARG A 116 3.64 9.07 10.19
CA ARG A 116 3.17 7.77 9.74
C ARG A 116 2.89 7.77 8.23
N GLN A 117 3.07 6.61 7.61
CA GLN A 117 2.80 6.44 6.18
C GLN A 117 1.36 6.83 5.81
N ALA A 118 0.37 6.50 6.62
CA ALA A 118 -1.02 6.87 6.37
C ALA A 118 -1.25 8.39 6.33
N GLU A 119 -0.57 9.14 7.20
CA GLU A 119 -0.61 10.60 7.22
C GLU A 119 0.02 11.19 5.96
N LEU A 120 1.16 10.63 5.54
CA LEU A 120 1.82 11.02 4.31
C LEU A 120 0.93 10.78 3.10
N VAL A 121 0.33 9.59 2.98
CA VAL A 121 -0.60 9.26 1.88
C VAL A 121 -1.79 10.23 1.86
N ALA A 122 -2.39 10.52 3.01
CA ALA A 122 -3.51 11.47 3.11
C ALA A 122 -3.09 12.89 2.69
N LEU A 123 -1.90 13.33 3.10
CA LEU A 123 -1.36 14.64 2.72
C LEU A 123 -1.13 14.73 1.20
N LEU A 124 -0.49 13.71 0.63
CA LEU A 124 -0.21 13.65 -0.81
C LEU A 124 -1.49 13.58 -1.66
N SER A 125 -2.50 12.84 -1.19
CA SER A 125 -3.82 12.79 -1.85
C SER A 125 -4.51 14.16 -1.86
N ARG A 126 -4.48 14.89 -0.76
CA ARG A 126 -5.00 16.27 -0.68
C ARG A 126 -4.27 17.21 -1.63
N LEU A 127 -2.96 17.09 -1.74
CA LEU A 127 -2.17 17.90 -2.67
C LEU A 127 -2.58 17.69 -4.11
N VAL A 128 -2.84 16.45 -4.52
CA VAL A 128 -3.34 16.12 -5.87
C VAL A 128 -4.69 16.75 -6.12
N HIS A 129 -5.64 16.62 -5.20
CA HIS A 129 -6.97 17.23 -5.35
C HIS A 129 -6.90 18.75 -5.49
N LEU A 130 -6.08 19.40 -4.68
CA LEU A 130 -5.89 20.85 -4.77
C LEU A 130 -5.26 21.27 -6.11
N SER A 131 -4.31 20.51 -6.62
CA SER A 131 -3.67 20.80 -7.92
C SER A 131 -4.64 20.62 -9.10
N GLN A 132 -5.51 19.61 -9.04
CA GLN A 132 -6.55 19.36 -10.06
C GLN A 132 -7.62 20.44 -10.04
N SER A 133 -8.10 20.84 -8.86
CA SER A 133 -9.10 21.90 -8.72
C SER A 133 -8.58 23.24 -9.26
N ARG A 134 -7.30 23.53 -9.03
CA ARG A 134 -6.65 24.75 -9.55
C ARG A 134 -6.49 24.70 -11.07
N ALA A 135 -6.13 23.56 -11.64
CA ALA A 135 -6.03 23.38 -13.09
C ALA A 135 -7.40 23.53 -13.78
N ALA A 136 -8.47 22.96 -13.18
CA ALA A 136 -9.82 23.10 -13.67
C ALA A 136 -10.32 24.57 -13.63
N ALA A 137 -10.04 25.29 -12.55
CA ALA A 137 -10.38 26.70 -12.43
C ALA A 137 -9.68 27.58 -13.48
N THR A 138 -8.40 27.28 -13.78
CA THR A 138 -7.63 28.02 -14.80
C THR A 138 -8.16 27.72 -16.20
N ALA A 139 -8.56 26.48 -16.49
CA ALA A 139 -9.12 26.11 -17.79
C ALA A 139 -10.45 26.82 -18.08
N LEU A 140 -11.30 26.99 -17.06
CA LEU A 140 -12.58 27.73 -17.19
C LEU A 140 -12.38 29.23 -17.40
N SER A 141 -11.28 29.81 -16.89
CA SER A 141 -10.97 31.24 -17.02
C SER A 141 -10.42 31.61 -18.38
N THR A 142 -9.96 30.64 -19.18
CA THR A 142 -9.35 30.87 -20.50
C THR A 142 -10.38 30.81 -21.66
N GLN A 143 -11.63 30.41 -21.36
CA GLN A 143 -12.71 30.29 -22.35
C GLN A 143 -13.67 31.51 -22.40
N ASN A 144 -13.33 32.61 -21.73
CA ASN A 144 -14.19 33.80 -21.74
C ASN A 144 -13.54 34.98 -22.47
#